data_23876f8b44aca743012c00406d497aef
#
_entry.id   23876f8b44aca743012c00406d497aef
#
_cell.length_a   1.000
_cell.length_b   1.000
_cell.length_c   1.000
_cell.angle_alpha   90.00
_cell.angle_beta   90.00
_cell.angle_gamma   90.00
#
_symmetry.space_group_name_H-M   'P 1'
#
loop_
_entity.id
_entity.type
_entity.pdbx_description
1 polymer ?
#
loop_
_entity_poly.entity_id
_entity_poly.type
_entity_poly.pdbx_seq_one_letter_code
_entity_poly.pdbx_strand_id
1 'polypeptide(L)'
;MPYLSSQALADDRIGGGHPEGLFEAWSNLYRRFAIAMDATDRGDAKFLESFWYPDVHAGQIGVNWVEHCVKSADAGGEWIDFNIK
;
A
#
# COMPACT_ATOMS: atom_id res chain seq x y z
N MET A 1 -10.35 9.68 14.17
CA MET A 1 -10.91 8.32 14.20
C MET A 1 -9.99 7.40 15.01
N PRO A 2 -10.42 6.95 16.17
CA PRO A 2 -9.53 6.26 17.11
C PRO A 2 -9.06 4.87 16.64
N TYR A 3 -9.71 4.30 15.65
CA TYR A 3 -9.34 2.98 15.13
C TYR A 3 -8.25 3.02 14.07
N LEU A 4 -7.84 4.20 13.61
CA LEU A 4 -6.80 4.33 12.60
C LEU A 4 -5.43 4.47 13.25
N SER A 5 -4.42 3.89 12.60
CA SER A 5 -3.03 4.15 12.98
C SER A 5 -2.67 5.62 12.71
N SER A 6 -1.58 6.11 13.30
CA SER A 6 -1.13 7.47 13.06
C SER A 6 -0.80 7.73 11.58
N GLN A 7 -0.28 6.72 10.89
CA GLN A 7 0.01 6.85 9.45
C GLN A 7 -1.27 6.94 8.63
N ALA A 8 -2.25 6.08 8.92
CA ALA A 8 -3.54 6.10 8.21
C ALA A 8 -4.30 7.39 8.49
N LEU A 9 -4.24 7.88 9.73
CA LEU A 9 -4.88 9.13 10.09
C LEU A 9 -4.26 10.32 9.35
N ALA A 10 -2.94 10.32 9.16
CA ALA A 10 -2.25 11.35 8.41
C ALA A 10 -2.64 11.35 6.92
N ASP A 11 -3.04 10.20 6.39
CA ASP A 11 -3.49 10.08 5.00
C ASP A 11 -4.97 10.43 4.83
N ASP A 12 -5.73 10.52 5.90
CA ASP A 12 -7.14 10.88 5.86
C ASP A 12 -7.30 12.41 5.73
N ARG A 13 -7.49 12.85 4.50
CA ARG A 13 -7.52 14.28 4.16
C ARG A 13 -8.89 14.92 4.29
N ILE A 14 -9.95 14.13 4.16
CA ILE A 14 -11.33 14.65 4.08
C ILE A 14 -12.11 14.37 5.36
N GLY A 15 -11.67 13.40 6.15
CA GLY A 15 -12.31 13.03 7.40
C GLY A 15 -13.27 11.85 7.25
N GLY A 16 -13.77 11.39 8.40
CA GLY A 16 -14.64 10.23 8.45
C GLY A 16 -15.98 10.48 7.77
N GLY A 17 -16.51 9.46 7.14
CA GLY A 17 -17.81 9.52 6.47
C GLY A 17 -17.80 10.15 5.09
N HIS A 18 -16.64 10.58 4.60
CA HIS A 18 -16.49 11.16 3.26
C HIS A 18 -15.57 10.30 2.42
N PRO A 19 -15.97 9.90 1.20
CA PRO A 19 -15.07 9.19 0.30
C PRO A 19 -13.99 10.15 -0.21
N GLU A 20 -12.74 9.70 -0.19
CA GLU A 20 -11.64 10.46 -0.78
C GLU A 20 -11.55 10.17 -2.28
N GLY A 21 -11.18 11.20 -3.04
CA GLY A 21 -11.01 11.08 -4.47
C GLY A 21 -9.69 10.41 -4.85
N LEU A 22 -9.59 10.06 -6.13
CA LEU A 22 -8.41 9.41 -6.69
C LEU A 22 -7.15 10.27 -6.55
N PHE A 23 -7.27 11.58 -6.75
CA PHE A 23 -6.12 12.49 -6.68
C PHE A 23 -5.50 12.52 -5.29
N GLU A 24 -6.33 12.56 -4.26
CA GLU A 24 -5.86 12.57 -2.86
C GLU A 24 -5.16 11.25 -2.54
N ALA A 25 -5.73 10.12 -2.96
CA ALA A 25 -5.13 8.81 -2.73
C ALA A 25 -3.78 8.68 -3.42
N TRP A 26 -3.68 9.10 -4.68
CA TRP A 26 -2.41 9.06 -5.40
C TRP A 26 -1.38 10.02 -4.83
N SER A 27 -1.82 11.21 -4.40
CA SER A 27 -0.93 12.17 -3.75
C SER A 27 -0.32 11.60 -2.47
N ASN A 28 -1.08 10.82 -1.72
CA ASN A 28 -0.57 10.16 -0.52
C ASN A 28 0.52 9.14 -0.85
N LEU A 29 0.42 8.42 -1.96
CA LEU A 29 1.47 7.50 -2.39
C LEU A 29 2.77 8.23 -2.70
N TYR A 30 2.71 9.30 -3.47
CA TYR A 30 3.89 10.12 -3.78
C TYR A 30 4.49 10.74 -2.53
N ARG A 31 3.64 11.20 -1.61
CA ARG A 31 4.10 11.74 -0.34
C ARG A 31 4.89 10.71 0.47
N ARG A 32 4.42 9.47 0.51
CA ARG A 32 5.12 8.39 1.22
C ARG A 32 6.47 8.09 0.58
N PHE A 33 6.56 8.08 -0.74
CA PHE A 33 7.83 7.93 -1.44
C PHE A 33 8.80 9.06 -1.08
N ALA A 34 8.33 10.30 -1.07
CA ALA A 34 9.17 11.45 -0.73
C ALA A 34 9.70 11.34 0.70
N ILE A 35 8.87 10.93 1.64
CA ILE A 35 9.27 10.75 3.04
C ILE A 35 10.30 9.63 3.16
N ALA A 36 10.10 8.51 2.46
CA ALA A 36 11.05 7.39 2.47
C ALA A 36 12.39 7.79 1.84
N MET A 37 12.37 8.53 0.74
CA MET A 37 13.58 9.03 0.08
C MET A 37 14.36 9.96 1.01
N ASP A 38 13.68 10.88 1.68
CA ASP A 38 14.31 11.78 2.64
C ASP A 38 14.95 11.00 3.80
N ALA A 39 14.24 10.01 4.34
CA ALA A 39 14.77 9.17 5.42
C ALA A 39 15.98 8.38 4.95
N THR A 40 15.98 7.87 3.72
CA THR A 40 17.10 7.16 3.15
C THR A 40 18.32 8.07 3.01
N ASP A 41 18.12 9.29 2.54
CA ASP A 41 19.20 10.28 2.39
C ASP A 41 19.80 10.68 3.73
N ARG A 42 19.00 10.73 4.78
CA ARG A 42 19.45 11.03 6.14
C ARG A 42 20.09 9.82 6.83
N GLY A 43 20.00 8.64 6.24
CA GLY A 43 20.50 7.41 6.84
C GLY A 43 19.64 6.94 8.04
N ASP A 44 18.37 7.28 8.08
CA ASP A 44 17.48 6.96 9.19
C ASP A 44 16.84 5.57 8.98
N ALA A 45 17.65 4.53 9.15
CA ALA A 45 17.20 3.16 8.97
C ALA A 45 16.11 2.76 9.97
N LYS A 46 16.17 3.29 11.18
CA LYS A 46 15.20 2.97 12.22
C LYS A 46 13.81 3.47 11.87
N PHE A 47 13.72 4.66 11.30
CA PHE A 47 12.45 5.20 10.82
C PHE A 47 11.88 4.32 9.71
N LEU A 48 12.73 3.90 8.76
CA LEU A 48 12.31 3.09 7.61
C LEU A 48 11.79 1.70 8.01
N GLU A 49 12.23 1.14 9.13
CA GLU A 49 11.76 -0.15 9.62
C GLU A 49 10.26 -0.17 9.91
N SER A 50 9.71 0.95 10.36
CA SER A 50 8.31 1.06 10.76
C SER A 50 7.46 1.90 9.81
N PHE A 51 8.06 2.52 8.80
CA PHE A 51 7.34 3.37 7.87
C PHE A 51 6.95 2.58 6.62
N TRP A 52 5.65 2.39 6.43
CA TRP A 52 5.16 1.70 5.25
C TRP A 52 5.09 2.66 4.05
N TYR A 53 5.60 2.22 2.93
CA TYR A 53 5.37 2.83 1.63
C TYR A 53 5.28 1.71 0.58
N PRO A 54 4.59 1.92 -0.56
CA PRO A 54 4.47 0.88 -1.57
C PRO A 54 5.80 0.70 -2.31
N ASP A 55 6.51 -0.36 -1.96
CA ASP A 55 7.81 -0.72 -2.55
C ASP A 55 7.66 -1.77 -3.66
N VAL A 56 8.78 -2.25 -4.18
CA VAL A 56 8.78 -3.28 -5.22
C VAL A 56 8.12 -4.58 -4.74
N HIS A 57 8.25 -4.89 -3.46
CA HIS A 57 7.63 -6.09 -2.87
C HIS A 57 6.11 -5.99 -2.89
N ALA A 58 5.57 -4.83 -2.54
CA ALA A 58 4.13 -4.58 -2.62
C ALA A 58 3.63 -4.71 -4.06
N GLY A 59 4.39 -4.20 -5.03
CA GLY A 59 4.07 -4.36 -6.45
C GLY A 59 4.07 -5.82 -6.89
N GLN A 60 5.05 -6.59 -6.43
CA GLN A 60 5.12 -8.02 -6.72
C GLN A 60 3.90 -8.78 -6.19
N ILE A 61 3.48 -8.49 -4.97
CA ILE A 61 2.28 -9.09 -4.38
C ILE A 61 1.05 -8.76 -5.24
N GLY A 62 0.92 -7.52 -5.68
CA GLY A 62 -0.20 -7.09 -6.52
C GLY A 62 -0.25 -7.83 -7.85
N VAL A 63 0.89 -7.95 -8.54
CA VAL A 63 0.98 -8.70 -9.80
C VAL A 63 0.66 -10.18 -9.58
N ASN A 64 1.20 -10.79 -8.54
CA ASN A 64 0.91 -12.18 -8.19
C ASN A 64 -0.57 -12.39 -7.94
N TRP A 65 -1.22 -11.44 -7.28
CA TRP A 65 -2.66 -11.54 -7.02
C TRP A 65 -3.46 -11.56 -8.34
N VAL A 66 -3.12 -10.66 -9.27
CA VAL A 66 -3.77 -10.62 -10.58
C VAL A 66 -3.57 -11.94 -11.34
N GLU A 67 -2.36 -12.49 -11.33
CA GLU A 67 -2.06 -13.77 -11.97
C GLU A 67 -2.89 -14.92 -11.37
N HIS A 68 -3.04 -14.93 -10.05
CA HIS A 68 -3.85 -15.94 -9.37
C HIS A 68 -5.34 -15.80 -9.69
N CYS A 69 -5.82 -14.57 -9.84
CA CYS A 69 -7.19 -14.32 -10.28
C CYS A 69 -7.45 -14.90 -11.68
N VAL A 70 -6.50 -14.70 -12.60
CA VAL A 70 -6.60 -15.26 -13.96
C VAL A 70 -6.60 -16.79 -13.93
N LYS A 71 -5.71 -17.40 -13.13
CA LYS A 71 -5.68 -18.86 -12.96
C LYS A 71 -7.00 -19.38 -12.42
N SER A 72 -7.56 -18.71 -11.43
CA SER A 72 -8.85 -19.09 -10.87
C SER A 72 -9.96 -19.00 -11.91
N ALA A 73 -10.00 -17.92 -12.67
CA ALA A 73 -10.99 -17.73 -13.73
C ALA A 73 -10.88 -18.83 -14.80
N ASP A 74 -9.66 -19.15 -15.23
CA ASP A 74 -9.42 -20.19 -16.23
C ASP A 74 -9.79 -21.58 -15.73
N ALA A 75 -9.75 -21.80 -14.42
CA ALA A 75 -10.13 -23.08 -13.78
C ALA A 75 -11.60 -23.11 -13.36
N GLY A 76 -12.43 -22.20 -13.85
CA GLY A 76 -13.86 -22.18 -13.56
C GLY A 76 -14.22 -21.54 -12.22
N GLY A 77 -13.36 -20.68 -11.69
CA GLY A 77 -13.61 -20.00 -10.42
C GLY A 77 -13.19 -20.78 -9.19
N GLU A 78 -12.28 -21.70 -9.32
CA GLU A 78 -11.77 -22.49 -8.19
C GLU A 78 -10.95 -21.63 -7.22
N TRP A 79 -10.97 -22.02 -5.95
CA TRP A 79 -10.08 -21.46 -4.95
C TRP A 79 -8.65 -21.89 -5.23
N ILE A 80 -7.74 -20.94 -5.26
CA ILE A 80 -6.32 -21.19 -5.50
C ILE A 80 -5.53 -20.59 -4.32
N ASP A 81 -4.56 -21.36 -3.80
CA ASP A 81 -3.70 -20.89 -2.73
C ASP A 81 -2.85 -19.71 -3.22
N PHE A 82 -2.83 -18.64 -2.45
CA PHE A 82 -2.04 -17.45 -2.74
C PHE A 82 -0.73 -17.51 -1.97
N ASN A 83 0.32 -17.96 -2.65
CA ASN A 83 1.66 -18.06 -2.06
C ASN A 83 2.44 -16.78 -2.36
N ILE A 84 2.73 -16.03 -1.31
CA ILE A 84 3.56 -14.82 -1.39
C ILE A 84 5.00 -15.24 -1.06
N LYS A 85 5.88 -15.03 -1.99
CA LYS A 85 7.32 -15.30 -1.77
C LYS A 85 8.08 -14.02 -1.58
#